data_186510452b8f174ad5ee06fd57ee7139
#
_entry.id   186510452b8f174ad5ee06fd57ee7139
#
_cell.length_a   1.000
_cell.length_b   1.000
_cell.length_c   1.000
_cell.angle_alpha   90.00
_cell.angle_beta   90.00
_cell.angle_gamma   90.00
#
_symmetry.space_group_name_H-M   'P 1'
#
loop_
_entity.id
_entity.type
_entity.pdbx_description
1 polymer ?
#
loop_
_entity_poly.entity_id
_entity_poly.type
_entity_poly.pdbx_seq_one_letter_code
_entity_poly.pdbx_strand_id
1 'polypeptide(L)'
;MNLNITLPELHDSATTTVKFTASGKDYSATVMSLHTAEGSQALRRYGAMAEKFKDQLTETVTPVEGVDYTEEVPTELGVKLEAAFSGWLIKDTDCDVIADALLSSKALRDAIYGAAASLQAEFIAKKKSLSSTSPEK
;
A
#
# COMPACT_ATOMS: atom_id res chain seq x y z
N MET A 1 -6.54 29.49 -18.63
CA MET A 1 -6.12 28.09 -18.59
C MET A 1 -6.63 27.45 -17.34
N ASN A 2 -7.45 26.45 -17.48
CA ASN A 2 -8.12 25.85 -16.32
C ASN A 2 -7.78 24.41 -16.07
N LEU A 3 -6.71 23.94 -16.65
CA LEU A 3 -6.32 22.55 -16.47
C LEU A 3 -6.06 22.20 -15.02
N ASN A 4 -5.63 23.18 -14.26
CA ASN A 4 -5.26 22.95 -12.87
C ASN A 4 -6.46 22.61 -11.99
N ILE A 5 -7.64 23.00 -12.40
CA ILE A 5 -8.84 22.76 -11.61
C ILE A 5 -9.14 21.28 -11.52
N THR A 6 -9.00 20.57 -12.63
CA THR A 6 -9.33 19.14 -12.68
C THR A 6 -8.28 18.30 -11.99
N LEU A 7 -7.00 18.62 -12.18
CA LEU A 7 -5.94 17.78 -11.65
C LEU A 7 -5.95 17.65 -10.13
N PRO A 8 -6.11 18.74 -9.37
CA PRO A 8 -6.21 18.58 -7.91
C PRO A 8 -7.38 17.69 -7.50
N GLU A 9 -8.52 17.79 -8.17
CA GLU A 9 -9.66 16.96 -7.84
C GLU A 9 -9.39 15.49 -8.06
N LEU A 10 -8.70 15.16 -9.14
CA LEU A 10 -8.35 13.77 -9.41
C LEU A 10 -7.42 13.20 -8.36
N HIS A 11 -6.53 14.01 -7.82
CA HIS A 11 -5.61 13.57 -6.80
C HIS A 11 -6.26 13.49 -5.43
N ASP A 12 -7.05 14.52 -5.10
CA ASP A 12 -7.53 14.68 -3.73
C ASP A 12 -8.60 13.68 -3.34
N SER A 13 -9.33 13.14 -4.30
CA SER A 13 -10.42 12.23 -4.00
C SER A 13 -10.04 10.76 -4.11
N ALA A 14 -8.78 10.47 -4.29
CA ALA A 14 -8.34 9.10 -4.55
C ALA A 14 -8.14 8.34 -3.24
N THR A 15 -9.25 7.98 -2.61
CA THR A 15 -9.24 7.13 -1.41
C THR A 15 -10.28 6.04 -1.58
N THR A 16 -10.14 4.99 -0.78
CA THR A 16 -11.13 3.92 -0.71
C THR A 16 -11.15 3.38 0.71
N THR A 17 -12.19 2.64 1.04
CA THR A 17 -12.35 2.08 2.37
C THR A 17 -12.06 0.59 2.35
N VAL A 18 -11.20 0.14 3.26
CA VAL A 18 -10.93 -1.27 3.48
C VAL A 18 -11.59 -1.67 4.78
N LYS A 19 -12.41 -2.71 4.75
CA LYS A 19 -13.06 -3.24 5.95
C LYS A 19 -12.31 -4.47 6.42
N PHE A 20 -12.16 -4.60 7.73
CA PHE A 20 -11.42 -5.72 8.30
C PHE A 20 -11.90 -5.99 9.71
N THR A 21 -11.51 -7.16 10.22
CA THR A 21 -11.84 -7.57 11.60
C THR A 21 -10.55 -7.69 12.38
N ALA A 22 -10.53 -7.14 13.58
CA ALA A 22 -9.40 -7.26 14.49
C ALA A 22 -9.94 -7.44 15.91
N SER A 23 -9.39 -8.40 16.63
CA SER A 23 -9.81 -8.69 18.01
C SER A 23 -11.31 -8.93 18.12
N GLY A 24 -11.90 -9.55 17.12
CA GLY A 24 -13.32 -9.89 17.11
C GLY A 24 -14.25 -8.73 16.80
N LYS A 25 -13.73 -7.57 16.41
CA LYS A 25 -14.54 -6.40 16.08
C LYS A 25 -14.29 -6.00 14.64
N ASP A 26 -15.32 -5.42 14.02
CA ASP A 26 -15.24 -4.94 12.64
C ASP A 26 -14.80 -3.48 12.62
N TYR A 27 -13.85 -3.18 11.77
CA TYR A 27 -13.29 -1.84 11.62
C TYR A 27 -13.19 -1.48 10.15
N SER A 28 -12.88 -0.23 9.89
CA SER A 28 -12.61 0.22 8.53
C SER A 28 -11.42 1.17 8.54
N ALA A 29 -10.74 1.27 7.40
CA ALA A 29 -9.64 2.20 7.22
C ALA A 29 -9.83 2.88 5.87
N THR A 30 -9.59 4.19 5.82
CA THR A 30 -9.58 4.94 4.59
C THR A 30 -8.16 4.96 4.05
N VAL A 31 -7.98 4.39 2.87
CA VAL A 31 -6.65 4.20 2.26
C VAL A 31 -6.51 5.14 1.09
N MET A 32 -5.37 5.82 1.00
CA MET A 32 -5.10 6.74 -0.09
C MET A 32 -4.36 6.04 -1.23
N SER A 33 -4.55 6.55 -2.44
CA SER A 33 -3.90 6.01 -3.61
C SER A 33 -2.40 6.29 -3.58
N LEU A 34 -1.63 5.41 -4.22
CA LEU A 34 -0.19 5.61 -4.35
C LEU A 34 0.18 6.84 -5.18
N HIS A 35 -0.75 7.36 -5.99
CA HIS A 35 -0.44 8.52 -6.83
C HIS A 35 -0.69 9.87 -6.12
N THR A 36 -1.34 9.87 -4.95
CA THR A 36 -1.52 11.10 -4.19
C THR A 36 -0.17 11.58 -3.66
N ALA A 37 -0.12 12.84 -3.24
CA ALA A 37 1.13 13.38 -2.69
C ALA A 37 1.62 12.57 -1.50
N GLU A 38 0.71 12.28 -0.57
CA GLU A 38 1.06 11.50 0.62
C GLU A 38 1.37 10.05 0.27
N GLY A 39 0.57 9.45 -0.64
CA GLY A 39 0.79 8.07 -1.03
C GLY A 39 2.13 7.86 -1.75
N SER A 40 2.46 8.78 -2.65
CA SER A 40 3.74 8.67 -3.37
C SER A 40 4.92 8.95 -2.44
N GLN A 41 4.74 9.83 -1.47
CA GLN A 41 5.78 10.09 -0.48
C GLN A 41 5.99 8.85 0.39
N ALA A 42 4.91 8.19 0.80
CA ALA A 42 5.00 6.95 1.58
C ALA A 42 5.75 5.88 0.79
N LEU A 43 5.45 5.76 -0.51
CA LEU A 43 6.11 4.78 -1.36
C LEU A 43 7.62 5.07 -1.48
N ARG A 44 7.99 6.32 -1.68
CA ARG A 44 9.40 6.70 -1.75
C ARG A 44 10.11 6.43 -0.44
N ARG A 45 9.45 6.71 0.68
CA ARG A 45 10.03 6.45 2.00
C ARG A 45 10.24 4.95 2.21
N TYR A 46 9.25 4.15 1.83
CA TYR A 46 9.37 2.70 1.90
C TYR A 46 10.56 2.22 1.05
N GLY A 47 10.65 2.70 -0.18
CA GLY A 47 11.73 2.31 -1.09
C GLY A 47 13.11 2.66 -0.55
N ALA A 48 13.25 3.85 0.05
CA ALA A 48 14.52 4.27 0.62
C ALA A 48 14.91 3.39 1.80
N MET A 49 13.95 3.05 2.66
CA MET A 49 14.23 2.19 3.80
C MET A 49 14.48 0.75 3.37
N ALA A 50 13.76 0.27 2.36
CA ALA A 50 13.98 -1.06 1.83
C ALA A 50 15.39 -1.19 1.24
N GLU A 51 15.85 -0.16 0.57
CA GLU A 51 17.21 -0.16 0.03
C GLU A 51 18.26 -0.13 1.14
N LYS A 52 18.02 0.69 2.15
CA LYS A 52 18.94 0.82 3.27
C LYS A 52 19.11 -0.48 4.04
N PHE A 53 18.04 -1.25 4.20
CA PHE A 53 18.05 -2.47 5.01
C PHE A 53 17.88 -3.73 4.18
N LYS A 54 18.17 -3.68 2.88
CA LYS A 54 17.79 -4.74 1.95
C LYS A 54 18.28 -6.14 2.35
N ASP A 55 19.43 -6.24 2.97
CA ASP A 55 19.96 -7.53 3.37
C ASP A 55 19.41 -8.04 4.69
N GLN A 56 18.55 -7.25 5.32
CA GLN A 56 18.00 -7.56 6.63
C GLN A 56 16.49 -7.78 6.62
N LEU A 57 15.85 -7.64 5.46
CA LEU A 57 14.39 -7.68 5.38
C LEU A 57 13.84 -9.06 5.14
N THR A 58 14.64 -9.96 4.58
CA THR A 58 14.23 -11.34 4.35
C THR A 58 15.33 -12.28 4.79
N GLU A 59 14.96 -13.54 4.98
CA GLU A 59 15.92 -14.59 5.29
C GLU A 59 15.52 -15.86 4.55
N THR A 60 16.50 -16.71 4.30
CA THR A 60 16.27 -17.97 3.62
C THR A 60 16.03 -19.05 4.66
N VAL A 61 14.93 -19.77 4.53
CA VAL A 61 14.58 -20.84 5.44
C VAL A 61 14.30 -22.12 4.67
N THR A 62 14.43 -23.26 5.37
CA THR A 62 14.05 -24.56 4.85
C THR A 62 12.74 -24.94 5.53
N PRO A 63 11.59 -24.72 4.86
CA PRO A 63 10.29 -24.92 5.51
C PRO A 63 9.95 -26.38 5.77
N VAL A 64 10.56 -27.30 5.01
CA VAL A 64 10.30 -28.73 5.18
C VAL A 64 11.61 -29.42 5.49
N GLU A 65 11.71 -30.01 6.67
CA GLU A 65 12.93 -30.68 7.10
C GLU A 65 13.22 -31.88 6.20
N GLY A 66 14.50 -32.05 5.87
CA GLY A 66 14.94 -33.18 5.06
C GLY A 66 14.73 -33.01 3.57
N VAL A 67 14.20 -31.90 3.12
CA VAL A 67 13.95 -31.61 1.72
C VAL A 67 14.88 -30.48 1.27
N ASP A 68 15.44 -30.63 0.09
CA ASP A 68 16.37 -29.66 -0.46
C ASP A 68 15.60 -28.49 -1.10
N TYR A 69 14.82 -27.82 -0.29
CA TYR A 69 13.93 -26.75 -0.70
C TYR A 69 14.04 -25.60 0.28
N THR A 70 14.27 -24.41 -0.25
CA THR A 70 14.38 -23.19 0.57
C THR A 70 13.45 -22.12 0.01
N GLU A 71 13.08 -21.18 0.87
CA GLU A 71 12.30 -20.04 0.45
C GLU A 71 12.71 -18.80 1.25
N GLU A 72 12.45 -17.64 0.65
CA GLU A 72 12.69 -16.35 1.29
C GLU A 72 11.47 -15.97 2.08
N VAL A 73 11.67 -15.62 3.35
CA VAL A 73 10.57 -15.15 4.20
C VAL A 73 10.97 -13.82 4.83
N PRO A 74 10.00 -12.97 5.17
CA PRO A 74 10.33 -11.70 5.83
C PRO A 74 10.88 -11.93 7.23
N THR A 75 11.88 -11.13 7.58
CA THR A 75 12.36 -11.09 8.95
C THR A 75 11.41 -10.22 9.78
N GLU A 76 11.65 -10.15 11.09
CA GLU A 76 10.89 -9.24 11.95
C GLU A 76 11.00 -7.79 11.44
N LEU A 77 12.18 -7.38 11.04
CA LEU A 77 12.37 -6.05 10.48
C LEU A 77 11.58 -5.86 9.19
N GLY A 78 11.57 -6.88 8.32
CA GLY A 78 10.80 -6.82 7.09
C GLY A 78 9.31 -6.67 7.34
N VAL A 79 8.79 -7.42 8.30
CA VAL A 79 7.37 -7.30 8.68
C VAL A 79 7.07 -5.91 9.24
N LYS A 80 7.96 -5.39 10.08
CA LYS A 80 7.77 -4.06 10.66
C LYS A 80 7.77 -2.98 9.59
N LEU A 81 8.63 -3.10 8.58
CA LEU A 81 8.68 -2.12 7.51
C LEU A 81 7.40 -2.18 6.67
N GLU A 82 6.92 -3.39 6.35
CA GLU A 82 5.65 -3.53 5.62
C GLU A 82 4.49 -2.95 6.40
N ALA A 83 4.45 -3.20 7.70
CA ALA A 83 3.38 -2.67 8.55
C ALA A 83 3.43 -1.15 8.60
N ALA A 84 4.62 -0.58 8.71
CA ALA A 84 4.79 0.86 8.73
C ALA A 84 4.33 1.48 7.41
N PHE A 85 4.71 0.87 6.29
CA PHE A 85 4.30 1.36 4.99
C PHE A 85 2.78 1.34 4.85
N SER A 86 2.15 0.23 5.25
CA SER A 86 0.68 0.14 5.22
C SER A 86 0.04 1.23 6.08
N GLY A 87 0.61 1.48 7.25
CA GLY A 87 0.12 2.54 8.13
C GLY A 87 0.21 3.92 7.50
N TRP A 88 1.29 4.17 6.74
CA TRP A 88 1.45 5.46 6.06
C TRP A 88 0.42 5.68 4.97
N LEU A 89 -0.15 4.60 4.42
CA LEU A 89 -1.18 4.69 3.38
C LEU A 89 -2.57 4.88 3.97
N ILE A 90 -2.74 4.70 5.26
CA ILE A 90 -4.04 4.87 5.91
C ILE A 90 -4.20 6.34 6.29
N LYS A 91 -5.23 6.96 5.72
CA LYS A 91 -5.54 8.35 6.05
C LYS A 91 -6.32 8.45 7.36
N ASP A 92 -7.18 7.46 7.61
CA ASP A 92 -8.06 7.49 8.77
C ASP A 92 -8.55 6.08 9.06
N THR A 93 -8.81 5.77 10.32
CA THR A 93 -9.35 4.49 10.72
C THR A 93 -9.99 4.60 12.09
N ASP A 94 -11.02 3.78 12.32
CA ASP A 94 -11.65 3.69 13.63
C ASP A 94 -11.03 2.60 14.51
N CYS A 95 -10.00 1.92 14.00
CA CYS A 95 -9.34 0.85 14.75
C CYS A 95 -8.25 1.44 15.64
N ASP A 96 -8.46 1.34 16.96
CA ASP A 96 -7.50 1.88 17.92
C ASP A 96 -6.27 0.99 18.10
N VAL A 97 -6.31 -0.23 17.57
CA VAL A 97 -5.16 -1.15 17.62
C VAL A 97 -4.59 -1.42 16.23
N ILE A 98 -4.69 -0.42 15.34
CA ILE A 98 -4.31 -0.60 13.94
C ILE A 98 -2.84 -1.01 13.79
N ALA A 99 -1.95 -0.47 14.61
CA ALA A 99 -0.53 -0.81 14.52
C ALA A 99 -0.31 -2.29 14.79
N ASP A 100 -0.94 -2.82 15.83
CA ASP A 100 -0.83 -4.24 16.16
C ASP A 100 -1.49 -5.11 15.11
N ALA A 101 -2.62 -4.67 14.57
CA ALA A 101 -3.32 -5.40 13.52
C ALA A 101 -2.46 -5.50 12.26
N LEU A 102 -1.80 -4.41 11.89
CA LEU A 102 -0.93 -4.41 10.72
C LEU A 102 0.30 -5.30 10.91
N LEU A 103 0.84 -5.33 12.13
CA LEU A 103 1.99 -6.20 12.40
C LEU A 103 1.62 -7.67 12.36
N SER A 104 0.44 -8.02 12.83
CA SER A 104 0.06 -9.43 12.98
C SER A 104 -0.68 -10.00 11.78
N SER A 105 -1.14 -9.18 10.84
CA SER A 105 -1.94 -9.69 9.72
C SER A 105 -1.34 -9.30 8.37
N LYS A 106 -0.74 -10.28 7.71
CA LYS A 106 -0.27 -10.10 6.34
C LYS A 106 -1.43 -9.80 5.41
N ALA A 107 -2.58 -10.46 5.64
CA ALA A 107 -3.76 -10.23 4.81
C ALA A 107 -4.21 -8.77 4.87
N LEU A 108 -4.16 -8.17 6.06
CA LEU A 108 -4.53 -6.77 6.19
C LEU A 108 -3.52 -5.85 5.47
N ARG A 109 -2.23 -6.12 5.64
CA ARG A 109 -1.20 -5.35 4.94
C ARG A 109 -1.39 -5.44 3.42
N ASP A 110 -1.64 -6.65 2.92
CA ASP A 110 -1.85 -6.86 1.49
C ASP A 110 -3.10 -6.15 1.00
N ALA A 111 -4.17 -6.16 1.80
CA ALA A 111 -5.41 -5.48 1.43
C ALA A 111 -5.21 -3.96 1.34
N ILE A 112 -4.47 -3.39 2.29
CA ILE A 112 -4.19 -1.94 2.29
C ILE A 112 -3.38 -1.57 1.05
N TYR A 113 -2.30 -2.30 0.80
CA TYR A 113 -1.46 -2.01 -0.36
C TYR A 113 -2.23 -2.22 -1.66
N GLY A 114 -2.98 -3.31 -1.73
CA GLY A 114 -3.77 -3.61 -2.93
C GLY A 114 -4.79 -2.53 -3.24
N ALA A 115 -5.44 -1.99 -2.20
CA ALA A 115 -6.39 -0.91 -2.36
C ALA A 115 -5.70 0.35 -2.91
N ALA A 116 -4.55 0.70 -2.36
CA ALA A 116 -3.80 1.87 -2.81
C ALA A 116 -3.32 1.70 -4.25
N ALA A 117 -2.84 0.51 -4.60
CA ALA A 117 -2.37 0.23 -5.95
C ALA A 117 -3.51 0.21 -6.96
N SER A 118 -4.68 -0.31 -6.57
CA SER A 118 -5.85 -0.32 -7.44
C SER A 118 -6.31 1.09 -7.77
N LEU A 119 -6.30 1.98 -6.78
CA LEU A 119 -6.66 3.38 -7.02
C LEU A 119 -5.68 4.03 -7.97
N GLN A 120 -4.41 3.74 -7.84
CA GLN A 120 -3.40 4.26 -8.76
C GLN A 120 -3.65 3.75 -10.17
N ALA A 121 -3.96 2.47 -10.31
CA ALA A 121 -4.24 1.88 -11.62
C ALA A 121 -5.45 2.53 -12.26
N GLU A 122 -6.51 2.78 -11.49
CA GLU A 122 -7.69 3.48 -11.98
C GLU A 122 -7.37 4.90 -12.44
N PHE A 123 -6.54 5.59 -11.67
CA PHE A 123 -6.12 6.94 -12.04
C PHE A 123 -5.35 6.92 -13.36
N ILE A 124 -4.43 5.99 -13.51
CA ILE A 124 -3.64 5.87 -14.74
C ILE A 124 -4.55 5.54 -15.93
N ALA A 125 -5.51 4.65 -15.73
CA ALA A 125 -6.45 4.30 -16.78
C ALA A 125 -7.30 5.48 -17.20
N LYS A 126 -7.77 6.28 -16.26
CA LYS A 126 -8.52 7.49 -16.55
C LYS A 126 -7.68 8.50 -17.31
N LYS A 127 -6.43 8.66 -16.88
CA LYS A 127 -5.51 9.57 -17.53
C LYS A 127 -5.25 9.15 -18.98
N LYS A 128 -5.06 7.85 -19.20
CA LYS A 128 -4.87 7.30 -20.53
C LYS A 128 -6.10 7.50 -21.40
N SER A 129 -7.27 7.28 -20.83
CA SER A 129 -8.51 7.46 -21.55
C SER A 129 -8.69 8.90 -22.00
N LEU A 130 -8.36 9.85 -21.12
CA LEU A 130 -8.43 11.27 -21.48
C LEU A 130 -7.42 11.59 -22.59
N SER A 131 -6.24 11.02 -22.53
CA SER A 131 -5.24 11.24 -23.57
C SER A 131 -5.67 10.64 -24.90
N SER A 132 -6.29 9.48 -24.87
CA SER A 132 -6.67 8.78 -26.10
C SER A 132 -7.85 9.43 -26.80
N THR A 133 -8.57 10.32 -26.13
CA THR A 133 -9.67 11.05 -26.76
C THR A 133 -9.18 12.29 -27.50
N SER A 134 -7.91 12.54 -27.45
CA SER A 134 -7.32 13.69 -28.12
C SER A 134 -7.61 13.63 -29.63
N PRO A 135 -7.95 14.77 -30.22
CA PRO A 135 -8.35 14.79 -31.63
C PRO A 135 -7.20 14.87 -32.61
N GLU A 136 -6.06 14.57 -32.19
CA GLU A 136 -4.86 14.68 -33.01
C GLU A 136 -4.92 13.76 -34.21
N LYS A 137 -5.82 12.83 -34.18
CA LYS A 137 -5.94 11.91 -35.30
C LYS A 137 -6.44 12.58 -36.51
#